data_69ec58231c953c5d81c40b92c2e88ade
#
_entry.id   69ec58231c953c5d81c40b92c2e88ade
#
_cell.length_a   1.000
_cell.length_b   1.000
_cell.length_c   1.000
_cell.angle_alpha   90.00
_cell.angle_beta   90.00
_cell.angle_gamma   90.00
#
_symmetry.space_group_name_H-M   'P 1'
#
loop_
_entity.id
_entity.type
_entity.pdbx_description
1 polymer ?
#
loop_
_entity_poly.entity_id
_entity_poly.type
_entity_poly.pdbx_seq_one_letter_code
_entity_poly.pdbx_strand_id
1 'polypeptide(L)'
;MNYYDLSNPSTPPTRGYRLGLWRLRRQRIYRILIALAAILTYILLYLTLKRDDYTNDMLKAIVLLFCSVAVFLAMLLVARNRIDVVRMRKREVQERHDYNYAMYRTLYKKKEKLRSITLIQMARQQIELHRPQMALQALELVKREKLNVAQLRSFYFYQAAALYLDAQESWQEALTSCYAIPQKPQQLSQEEIESLFLP
;
A
#
# COMPACT_ATOMS: atom_id res chain seq x y z
N MET A 1 -16.62 12.52 -21.33
CA MET A 1 -17.03 11.66 -20.20
C MET A 1 -15.76 11.35 -19.41
N ASN A 2 -15.58 11.96 -18.22
CA ASN A 2 -14.37 11.76 -17.42
C ASN A 2 -14.35 10.32 -16.90
N TYR A 3 -13.57 9.48 -17.53
CA TYR A 3 -13.45 8.05 -17.24
C TYR A 3 -13.02 7.76 -15.77
N TYR A 4 -12.45 8.75 -15.11
CA TYR A 4 -11.92 8.68 -13.75
C TYR A 4 -12.43 9.83 -12.87
N ASP A 5 -13.71 10.10 -12.89
CA ASP A 5 -14.29 10.94 -11.85
C ASP A 5 -14.15 10.23 -10.51
N LEU A 6 -13.22 10.71 -9.69
CA LEU A 6 -12.94 10.16 -8.35
C LEU A 6 -14.13 10.38 -7.41
N SER A 7 -15.03 11.30 -7.73
CA SER A 7 -16.26 11.58 -6.98
C SER A 7 -17.41 10.66 -7.41
N ASN A 8 -17.41 10.21 -8.67
CA ASN A 8 -18.48 9.38 -9.23
C ASN A 8 -17.97 8.01 -9.74
N PRO A 9 -18.20 6.94 -9.00
CA PRO A 9 -17.58 5.64 -9.22
C PRO A 9 -18.24 4.75 -10.29
N SER A 10 -18.84 5.27 -11.32
CA SER A 10 -19.53 4.51 -12.39
C SER A 10 -18.60 3.96 -13.50
N THR A 11 -17.30 3.79 -13.23
CA THR A 11 -16.36 3.28 -14.23
C THR A 11 -16.60 1.80 -14.57
N PRO A 12 -16.56 1.43 -15.87
CA PRO A 12 -16.70 0.04 -16.28
C PRO A 12 -15.58 -0.83 -15.73
N PRO A 13 -15.83 -2.10 -15.44
CA PRO A 13 -14.86 -3.00 -14.82
C PRO A 13 -13.78 -3.42 -15.81
N THR A 14 -12.71 -2.63 -15.91
CA THR A 14 -11.51 -3.00 -16.68
C THR A 14 -10.81 -4.22 -16.05
N ARG A 15 -9.90 -4.83 -16.81
CA ARG A 15 -9.11 -5.98 -16.33
C ARG A 15 -8.30 -5.60 -15.09
N GLY A 16 -7.64 -4.43 -15.08
CA GLY A 16 -6.89 -3.93 -13.94
C GLY A 16 -7.77 -3.74 -12.71
N TYR A 17 -8.93 -3.13 -12.87
CA TYR A 17 -9.92 -2.94 -11.81
C TYR A 17 -10.38 -4.27 -11.20
N ARG A 18 -10.75 -5.24 -12.03
CA ARG A 18 -11.15 -6.59 -11.57
C ARG A 18 -10.05 -7.29 -10.79
N LEU A 19 -8.78 -7.17 -11.22
CA LEU A 19 -7.63 -7.72 -10.51
C LEU A 19 -7.44 -7.07 -9.14
N GLY A 20 -7.64 -5.75 -9.03
CA GLY A 20 -7.59 -5.03 -7.76
C GLY A 20 -8.66 -5.54 -6.78
N LEU A 21 -9.91 -5.67 -7.23
CA LEU A 21 -11.00 -6.20 -6.41
C LEU A 21 -10.75 -7.67 -6.00
N TRP A 22 -10.28 -8.49 -6.92
CA TRP A 22 -9.97 -9.90 -6.63
C TRP A 22 -8.86 -10.04 -5.59
N ARG A 23 -7.80 -9.22 -5.66
CA ARG A 23 -6.76 -9.17 -4.63
C ARG A 23 -7.32 -8.84 -3.26
N LEU A 24 -8.19 -7.82 -3.17
CA LEU A 24 -8.80 -7.43 -1.90
C LEU A 24 -9.69 -8.52 -1.33
N ARG A 25 -10.50 -9.19 -2.17
CA ARG A 25 -11.33 -10.32 -1.76
C ARG A 25 -10.47 -11.47 -1.24
N ARG A 26 -9.42 -11.81 -1.97
CA ARG A 26 -8.45 -12.84 -1.55
C ARG A 26 -7.78 -12.51 -0.23
N GLN A 27 -7.29 -11.28 -0.04
CA GLN A 27 -6.70 -10.85 1.23
C GLN A 27 -7.67 -10.97 2.41
N ARG A 28 -8.94 -10.68 2.18
CA ARG A 28 -9.98 -10.83 3.21
C ARG A 28 -10.16 -12.31 3.59
N ILE A 29 -10.26 -13.20 2.60
CA ILE A 29 -10.39 -14.64 2.83
C ILE A 29 -9.20 -15.18 3.62
N TYR A 30 -7.97 -14.86 3.22
CA TYR A 30 -6.77 -15.31 3.96
C TYR A 30 -6.74 -14.80 5.41
N ARG A 31 -7.15 -13.56 5.65
CA ARG A 31 -7.22 -13.03 7.03
C ARG A 31 -8.25 -13.79 7.88
N ILE A 32 -9.38 -14.13 7.31
CA ILE A 32 -10.41 -14.93 8.01
C ILE A 32 -9.85 -16.33 8.31
N LEU A 33 -9.21 -16.99 7.34
CA LEU A 33 -8.61 -18.30 7.55
C LEU A 33 -7.52 -18.30 8.62
N ILE A 34 -6.64 -17.28 8.63
CA ILE A 34 -5.61 -17.13 9.66
C ILE A 34 -6.24 -16.90 11.04
N ALA A 35 -7.29 -16.05 11.12
CA ALA A 35 -7.99 -15.82 12.39
C ALA A 35 -8.68 -17.08 12.91
N LEU A 36 -9.33 -17.84 12.05
CA LEU A 36 -9.95 -19.13 12.42
C LEU A 36 -8.90 -20.14 12.88
N ALA A 37 -7.78 -20.26 12.18
CA ALA A 37 -6.68 -21.13 12.59
C ALA A 37 -6.12 -20.73 13.96
N ALA A 38 -5.95 -19.43 14.22
CA ALA A 38 -5.47 -18.93 15.52
C ALA A 38 -6.46 -19.23 16.66
N ILE A 39 -7.76 -19.04 16.43
CA ILE A 39 -8.81 -19.35 17.41
C ILE A 39 -8.82 -20.85 17.71
N LEU A 40 -8.75 -21.69 16.68
CA LEU A 40 -8.74 -23.13 16.84
C LEU A 40 -7.50 -23.60 17.61
N THR A 41 -6.33 -23.04 17.29
CA THR A 41 -5.08 -23.28 18.05
C THR A 41 -5.23 -22.92 19.51
N TYR A 42 -5.82 -21.75 19.81
CA TYR A 42 -6.05 -21.30 21.18
C TYR A 42 -6.97 -22.27 21.96
N ILE A 43 -8.08 -22.69 21.34
CA ILE A 43 -9.02 -23.66 21.95
C ILE A 43 -8.30 -25.00 22.24
N LEU A 44 -7.54 -25.50 21.28
CA LEU A 44 -6.79 -26.75 21.44
C LEU A 44 -5.74 -26.62 22.54
N LEU A 45 -5.01 -25.50 22.62
CA LEU A 45 -4.04 -25.23 23.68
C LEU A 45 -4.71 -25.18 25.04
N TYR A 46 -5.87 -24.52 25.15
CA TYR A 46 -6.64 -24.49 26.42
C TYR A 46 -7.08 -25.89 26.86
N LEU A 47 -7.53 -26.73 25.94
CA LEU A 47 -7.92 -28.11 26.23
C LEU A 47 -6.73 -28.97 26.64
N THR A 48 -5.52 -28.77 26.08
CA THR A 48 -4.31 -29.48 26.46
C THR A 48 -3.85 -29.11 27.87
N LEU A 49 -3.96 -27.83 28.25
CA LEU A 49 -3.56 -27.36 29.58
C LEU A 49 -4.49 -27.84 30.69
N LYS A 50 -5.76 -28.15 30.34
CA LYS A 50 -6.76 -28.58 31.32
C LYS A 50 -6.75 -30.10 31.57
N ARG A 51 -6.04 -30.90 30.78
CA ARG A 51 -6.04 -32.34 30.81
C ARG A 51 -4.66 -32.87 31.22
N ASP A 52 -4.55 -33.49 32.40
CA ASP A 52 -3.28 -34.00 32.97
C ASP A 52 -2.88 -35.39 32.44
N ASP A 53 -3.63 -36.01 31.51
CA ASP A 53 -3.44 -37.39 31.08
C ASP A 53 -2.60 -37.57 29.81
N TYR A 54 -2.12 -38.81 29.57
CA TYR A 54 -1.28 -39.31 28.47
C TYR A 54 -1.77 -38.97 27.05
N THR A 55 -3.00 -38.54 26.86
CA THR A 55 -3.53 -37.96 25.59
C THR A 55 -2.89 -36.63 25.20
N ASN A 56 -2.00 -36.10 26.07
CA ASN A 56 -1.41 -34.77 25.94
C ASN A 56 -0.44 -34.66 24.74
N ASP A 57 0.27 -35.74 24.37
CA ASP A 57 1.26 -35.70 23.28
C ASP A 57 0.59 -35.67 21.91
N MET A 58 -0.51 -36.38 21.74
CA MET A 58 -1.31 -36.32 20.49
C MET A 58 -1.95 -34.94 20.31
N LEU A 59 -2.45 -34.33 21.39
CA LEU A 59 -3.00 -32.99 21.40
C LEU A 59 -1.93 -31.93 21.12
N LYS A 60 -0.73 -32.07 21.71
CA LYS A 60 0.42 -31.17 21.39
C LYS A 60 0.80 -31.24 19.91
N ALA A 61 0.85 -32.44 19.33
CA ALA A 61 1.13 -32.63 17.90
C ALA A 61 0.08 -31.95 17.02
N ILE A 62 -1.20 -32.04 17.40
CA ILE A 62 -2.30 -31.37 16.68
C ILE A 62 -2.16 -29.84 16.80
N VAL A 63 -1.85 -29.28 17.97
CA VAL A 63 -1.60 -27.83 18.16
C VAL A 63 -0.44 -27.36 17.28
N LEU A 64 0.69 -28.08 17.26
CA LEU A 64 1.83 -27.77 16.43
C LEU A 64 1.48 -27.80 14.93
N LEU A 65 0.66 -28.77 14.51
CA LEU A 65 0.17 -28.85 13.14
C LEU A 65 -0.65 -27.60 12.77
N PHE A 66 -1.60 -27.17 13.59
CA PHE A 66 -2.40 -25.97 13.33
C PHE A 66 -1.57 -24.70 13.34
N CYS A 67 -0.60 -24.57 14.25
CA CYS A 67 0.35 -23.45 14.23
C CYS A 67 1.14 -23.42 12.92
N SER A 68 1.68 -24.55 12.48
CA SER A 68 2.45 -24.62 11.22
C SER A 68 1.61 -24.28 10.00
N VAL A 69 0.35 -24.73 9.95
CA VAL A 69 -0.60 -24.36 8.88
C VAL A 69 -0.90 -22.86 8.88
N ALA A 70 -1.12 -22.26 10.06
CA ALA A 70 -1.37 -20.81 10.15
C ALA A 70 -0.17 -19.99 9.67
N VAL A 71 1.06 -20.37 10.08
CA VAL A 71 2.30 -19.74 9.62
C VAL A 71 2.47 -19.91 8.12
N PHE A 72 2.25 -21.09 7.58
CA PHE A 72 2.34 -21.38 6.15
C PHE A 72 1.35 -20.53 5.33
N LEU A 73 0.10 -20.41 5.78
CA LEU A 73 -0.91 -19.55 5.14
C LEU A 73 -0.50 -18.07 5.16
N ALA A 74 0.08 -17.61 6.27
CA ALA A 74 0.59 -16.24 6.37
C ALA A 74 1.75 -15.99 5.39
N MET A 75 2.71 -16.92 5.31
CA MET A 75 3.81 -16.85 4.35
C MET A 75 3.32 -16.86 2.91
N LEU A 76 2.36 -17.73 2.56
CA LEU A 76 1.72 -17.77 1.23
C LEU A 76 1.06 -16.44 0.89
N LEU A 77 0.37 -15.81 1.84
CA LEU A 77 -0.24 -14.50 1.62
C LEU A 77 0.81 -13.44 1.29
N VAL A 78 1.91 -13.40 2.07
CA VAL A 78 3.00 -12.45 1.86
C VAL A 78 3.68 -12.69 0.51
N ALA A 79 4.02 -13.94 0.19
CA ALA A 79 4.66 -14.30 -1.08
C ALA A 79 3.78 -13.92 -2.29
N ARG A 80 2.49 -14.28 -2.26
CA ARG A 80 1.55 -13.90 -3.32
C ARG A 80 1.37 -12.41 -3.46
N ASN A 81 1.31 -11.67 -2.36
CA ASN A 81 1.22 -10.22 -2.42
C ASN A 81 2.48 -9.60 -3.08
N ARG A 82 3.67 -10.13 -2.82
CA ARG A 82 4.90 -9.70 -3.49
C ARG A 82 4.86 -10.01 -5.00
N ILE A 83 4.46 -11.22 -5.36
CA ILE A 83 4.32 -11.63 -6.77
C ILE A 83 3.33 -10.72 -7.51
N ASP A 84 2.18 -10.40 -6.91
CA ASP A 84 1.20 -9.51 -7.52
C ASP A 84 1.77 -8.11 -7.75
N VAL A 85 2.53 -7.56 -6.79
CA VAL A 85 3.18 -6.25 -6.95
C VAL A 85 4.19 -6.27 -8.10
N VAL A 86 5.02 -7.32 -8.19
CA VAL A 86 6.00 -7.45 -9.28
C VAL A 86 5.31 -7.61 -10.63
N ARG A 87 4.25 -8.42 -10.70
CA ARG A 87 3.46 -8.57 -11.93
C ARG A 87 2.79 -7.27 -12.35
N MET A 88 2.27 -6.50 -11.40
CA MET A 88 1.63 -5.22 -11.71
C MET A 88 2.64 -4.16 -12.20
N ARG A 89 3.89 -4.20 -11.73
CA ARG A 89 4.94 -3.30 -12.23
C ARG A 89 5.25 -3.48 -13.73
N LYS A 90 5.06 -4.70 -14.23
CA LYS A 90 5.30 -5.06 -15.65
C LYS A 90 4.11 -4.77 -16.57
N ARG A 91 2.97 -4.33 -16.01
CA ARG A 91 1.77 -4.05 -16.79
C ARG A 91 1.76 -2.60 -17.28
N GLU A 92 0.95 -2.37 -18.31
CA GLU A 92 0.69 -1.03 -18.84
C GLU A 92 0.26 -0.06 -17.73
N VAL A 93 0.62 1.20 -17.88
CA VAL A 93 0.34 2.26 -16.90
C VAL A 93 -1.16 2.36 -16.62
N GLN A 94 -1.98 2.26 -17.65
CA GLN A 94 -3.44 2.31 -17.53
C GLN A 94 -3.99 1.15 -16.66
N GLU A 95 -3.53 -0.09 -16.86
CA GLU A 95 -3.95 -1.23 -16.04
C GLU A 95 -3.50 -1.06 -14.57
N ARG A 96 -2.32 -0.48 -14.32
CA ARG A 96 -1.82 -0.16 -12.98
C ARG A 96 -2.68 0.90 -12.31
N HIS A 97 -3.08 1.92 -13.07
CA HIS A 97 -3.98 2.97 -12.59
C HIS A 97 -5.34 2.38 -12.17
N ASP A 98 -5.98 1.59 -13.02
CA ASP A 98 -7.27 0.99 -12.75
C ASP A 98 -7.23 0.05 -11.53
N TYR A 99 -6.12 -0.66 -11.36
CA TYR A 99 -5.87 -1.48 -10.18
C TYR A 99 -5.82 -0.62 -8.90
N ASN A 100 -5.07 0.49 -8.92
CA ASN A 100 -4.99 1.41 -7.79
C ASN A 100 -6.33 2.11 -7.52
N TYR A 101 -7.08 2.42 -8.55
CA TYR A 101 -8.43 2.97 -8.41
C TYR A 101 -9.38 1.99 -7.70
N ALA A 102 -9.33 0.69 -8.03
CA ALA A 102 -10.09 -0.32 -7.30
C ALA A 102 -9.71 -0.36 -5.81
N MET A 103 -8.41 -0.26 -5.50
CA MET A 103 -7.91 -0.20 -4.12
C MET A 103 -8.40 1.06 -3.39
N TYR A 104 -8.30 2.25 -4.03
CA TYR A 104 -8.78 3.51 -3.51
C TYR A 104 -10.27 3.43 -3.14
N ARG A 105 -11.10 2.98 -4.06
CA ARG A 105 -12.54 2.88 -3.89
C ARG A 105 -12.94 1.98 -2.72
N THR A 106 -12.24 0.86 -2.55
CA THR A 106 -12.53 -0.09 -1.46
C THR A 106 -12.04 0.40 -0.11
N LEU A 107 -10.93 1.17 -0.08
CA LEU A 107 -10.32 1.69 1.15
C LEU A 107 -10.94 3.03 1.59
N TYR A 108 -11.82 3.61 0.77
CA TYR A 108 -12.33 4.98 0.92
C TYR A 108 -12.76 5.37 2.33
N LYS A 109 -13.43 4.48 3.07
CA LYS A 109 -13.95 4.80 4.41
C LYS A 109 -13.12 4.23 5.58
N LYS A 110 -12.16 3.35 5.33
CA LYS A 110 -11.60 2.50 6.40
C LYS A 110 -10.13 2.77 6.75
N LYS A 111 -9.31 3.29 5.83
CA LYS A 111 -7.84 3.42 6.01
C LYS A 111 -7.29 4.64 5.30
N GLU A 112 -7.45 5.81 5.88
CA GLU A 112 -7.06 7.10 5.28
C GLU A 112 -5.59 7.14 4.82
N LYS A 113 -4.66 6.61 5.61
CA LYS A 113 -3.23 6.55 5.24
C LYS A 113 -3.00 5.75 3.95
N LEU A 114 -3.58 4.54 3.86
CA LEU A 114 -3.44 3.71 2.66
C LEU A 114 -4.15 4.33 1.46
N ARG A 115 -5.26 5.01 1.68
CA ARG A 115 -5.98 5.78 0.67
C ARG A 115 -5.09 6.90 0.12
N SER A 116 -4.47 7.70 0.97
CA SER A 116 -3.58 8.79 0.57
C SER A 116 -2.37 8.26 -0.23
N ILE A 117 -1.75 7.17 0.20
CA ILE A 117 -0.67 6.52 -0.55
C ILE A 117 -1.15 6.04 -1.94
N THR A 118 -2.35 5.47 -2.00
CA THR A 118 -2.92 4.99 -3.28
C THR A 118 -3.19 6.16 -4.23
N LEU A 119 -3.69 7.30 -3.72
CA LEU A 119 -3.89 8.52 -4.51
C LEU A 119 -2.58 9.07 -5.08
N ILE A 120 -1.50 9.09 -4.29
CA ILE A 120 -0.18 9.48 -4.78
C ILE A 120 0.30 8.57 -5.92
N GLN A 121 0.07 7.24 -5.80
CA GLN A 121 0.41 6.31 -6.88
C GLN A 121 -0.45 6.50 -8.13
N MET A 122 -1.73 6.84 -7.96
CA MET A 122 -2.61 7.16 -9.07
C MET A 122 -2.17 8.45 -9.77
N ALA A 123 -1.83 9.49 -9.01
CA ALA A 123 -1.32 10.75 -9.56
C ALA A 123 -0.05 10.51 -10.39
N ARG A 124 0.91 9.74 -9.87
CA ARG A 124 2.09 9.32 -10.63
C ARG A 124 1.72 8.70 -11.97
N GLN A 125 0.76 7.78 -11.98
CA GLN A 125 0.35 7.07 -13.19
C GLN A 125 -0.38 7.99 -14.18
N GLN A 126 -1.13 8.98 -13.69
CA GLN A 126 -1.75 9.99 -14.54
C GLN A 126 -0.69 10.91 -15.18
N ILE A 127 0.39 11.24 -14.47
CA ILE A 127 1.55 11.96 -15.03
C ILE A 127 2.21 11.11 -16.13
N GLU A 128 2.45 9.82 -15.88
CA GLU A 128 3.00 8.88 -16.87
C GLU A 128 2.08 8.76 -18.12
N LEU A 129 0.77 9.02 -17.99
CA LEU A 129 -0.22 9.04 -19.06
C LEU A 129 -0.41 10.44 -19.71
N HIS A 130 0.41 11.43 -19.35
CA HIS A 130 0.29 12.82 -19.81
C HIS A 130 -1.09 13.46 -19.52
N ARG A 131 -1.63 13.20 -18.32
CA ARG A 131 -2.91 13.72 -17.84
C ARG A 131 -2.73 14.52 -16.54
N PRO A 132 -2.08 15.69 -16.59
CA PRO A 132 -1.69 16.44 -15.39
C PRO A 132 -2.88 16.87 -14.53
N GLN A 133 -3.97 17.33 -15.13
CA GLN A 133 -5.16 17.78 -14.39
C GLN A 133 -5.78 16.65 -13.55
N MET A 134 -5.80 15.42 -14.07
CA MET A 134 -6.28 14.27 -13.31
C MET A 134 -5.31 13.86 -12.18
N ALA A 135 -4.01 14.09 -12.40
CA ALA A 135 -3.03 13.89 -11.33
C ALA A 135 -3.23 14.90 -10.21
N LEU A 136 -3.46 16.18 -10.52
CA LEU A 136 -3.73 17.23 -9.53
C LEU A 136 -5.01 16.92 -8.74
N GLN A 137 -6.10 16.56 -9.40
CA GLN A 137 -7.35 16.14 -8.74
C GLN A 137 -7.13 14.97 -7.76
N ALA A 138 -6.30 14.00 -8.13
CA ALA A 138 -5.98 12.90 -7.22
C ALA A 138 -5.16 13.38 -6.01
N LEU A 139 -4.23 14.33 -6.21
CA LEU A 139 -3.41 14.88 -5.14
C LEU A 139 -4.19 15.78 -4.18
N GLU A 140 -5.18 16.52 -4.64
CA GLU A 140 -6.08 17.33 -3.80
C GLU A 140 -6.80 16.51 -2.73
N LEU A 141 -7.14 15.26 -3.04
CA LEU A 141 -7.81 14.35 -2.12
C LEU A 141 -6.87 13.70 -1.08
N VAL A 142 -5.56 13.98 -1.15
CA VAL A 142 -4.57 13.41 -0.25
C VAL A 142 -4.58 14.13 1.09
N LYS A 143 -4.75 13.39 2.17
CA LYS A 143 -4.59 13.90 3.54
C LYS A 143 -3.12 13.94 3.93
N ARG A 144 -2.49 15.11 3.83
CA ARG A 144 -1.04 15.32 4.06
C ARG A 144 -0.61 14.95 5.48
N GLU A 145 -1.45 15.22 6.48
CA GLU A 145 -1.18 14.97 7.91
C GLU A 145 -1.00 13.44 8.21
N LYS A 146 -1.49 12.58 7.34
CA LYS A 146 -1.40 11.11 7.48
C LYS A 146 -0.18 10.52 6.76
N LEU A 147 0.59 11.35 6.06
CA LEU A 147 1.77 10.92 5.31
C LEU A 147 3.02 10.92 6.21
N ASN A 148 3.93 9.97 5.95
CA ASN A 148 5.28 10.06 6.49
C ASN A 148 6.15 10.97 5.61
N VAL A 149 7.34 11.30 6.08
CA VAL A 149 8.30 12.21 5.42
C VAL A 149 8.56 11.81 3.96
N ALA A 150 8.83 10.53 3.70
CA ALA A 150 9.09 10.03 2.34
C ALA A 150 7.87 10.13 1.42
N GLN A 151 6.67 9.90 1.96
CA GLN A 151 5.41 10.01 1.22
C GLN A 151 5.04 11.47 0.95
N LEU A 152 5.29 12.36 1.91
CA LEU A 152 5.06 13.78 1.77
C LEU A 152 5.99 14.38 0.70
N ARG A 153 7.26 13.95 0.68
CA ARG A 153 8.20 14.32 -0.38
C ARG A 153 7.73 13.84 -1.75
N SER A 154 7.27 12.59 -1.86
CA SER A 154 6.70 12.07 -3.11
C SER A 154 5.46 12.84 -3.55
N PHE A 155 4.62 13.26 -2.60
CA PHE A 155 3.45 14.09 -2.88
C PHE A 155 3.84 15.40 -3.56
N TYR A 156 4.75 16.18 -2.95
CA TYR A 156 5.18 17.46 -3.52
C TYR A 156 5.92 17.30 -4.85
N PHE A 157 6.73 16.25 -5.00
CA PHE A 157 7.40 15.94 -6.25
C PHE A 157 6.39 15.70 -7.39
N TYR A 158 5.36 14.88 -7.16
CA TYR A 158 4.33 14.63 -8.19
C TYR A 158 3.42 15.84 -8.39
N GLN A 159 3.19 16.65 -7.37
CA GLN A 159 2.48 17.91 -7.52
C GLN A 159 3.27 18.85 -8.44
N ALA A 160 4.55 19.04 -8.21
CA ALA A 160 5.41 19.86 -9.06
C ALA A 160 5.44 19.35 -10.51
N ALA A 161 5.60 18.04 -10.69
CA ALA A 161 5.60 17.43 -12.03
C ALA A 161 4.27 17.61 -12.76
N ALA A 162 3.14 17.49 -12.06
CA ALA A 162 1.83 17.70 -12.67
C ALA A 162 1.60 19.17 -13.04
N LEU A 163 1.97 20.12 -12.17
CA LEU A 163 1.88 21.56 -12.43
C LEU A 163 2.78 21.98 -13.60
N TYR A 164 4.00 21.43 -13.66
CA TYR A 164 4.91 21.67 -14.78
C TYR A 164 4.32 21.20 -16.11
N LEU A 165 3.75 19.98 -16.16
CA LEU A 165 3.11 19.46 -17.37
C LEU A 165 1.82 20.20 -17.74
N ASP A 166 1.14 20.83 -16.79
CA ASP A 166 -0.04 21.67 -17.00
C ASP A 166 0.32 23.14 -17.30
N ALA A 167 1.61 23.44 -17.50
CA ALA A 167 2.17 24.77 -17.76
C ALA A 167 1.79 25.83 -16.71
N GLN A 168 1.61 25.43 -15.44
CA GLN A 168 1.33 26.36 -14.33
C GLN A 168 2.63 26.81 -13.68
N GLU A 169 2.80 28.08 -13.42
CA GLU A 169 4.02 28.69 -12.84
C GLU A 169 4.29 28.21 -11.40
N SER A 170 3.25 27.79 -10.66
CA SER A 170 3.34 27.34 -9.27
C SER A 170 4.11 26.01 -9.06
N TRP A 171 4.60 25.37 -10.13
CA TRP A 171 5.39 24.13 -10.02
C TRP A 171 6.70 24.35 -9.22
N GLN A 172 7.30 25.55 -9.29
CA GLN A 172 8.53 25.87 -8.57
C GLN A 172 8.32 25.87 -7.04
N GLU A 173 7.19 26.40 -6.56
CA GLU A 173 6.84 26.38 -5.14
C GLU A 173 6.64 24.96 -4.62
N ALA A 174 5.96 24.11 -5.39
CA ALA A 174 5.76 22.71 -5.05
C ALA A 174 7.10 21.94 -5.02
N LEU A 175 8.00 22.23 -5.95
CA LEU A 175 9.34 21.64 -5.98
C LEU A 175 10.19 22.10 -4.80
N THR A 176 10.17 23.39 -4.46
CA THR A 176 10.82 23.94 -3.29
C THR A 176 10.32 23.27 -2.00
N SER A 177 9.01 23.08 -1.88
CA SER A 177 8.40 22.35 -0.77
C SER A 177 8.89 20.89 -0.70
N CYS A 178 9.11 20.25 -1.84
CA CYS A 178 9.67 18.90 -1.90
C CYS A 178 11.10 18.83 -1.35
N TYR A 179 11.95 19.81 -1.67
CA TYR A 179 13.34 19.86 -1.22
C TYR A 179 13.47 20.31 0.25
N ALA A 180 12.54 21.12 0.75
CA ALA A 180 12.52 21.56 2.15
C ALA A 180 12.23 20.39 3.12
N ILE A 181 11.68 19.28 2.65
CA ILE A 181 11.44 18.09 3.47
C ILE A 181 12.78 17.38 3.70
N PRO A 182 13.26 17.26 4.96
CA PRO A 182 14.53 16.63 5.24
C PRO A 182 14.55 15.21 4.70
N GLN A 183 15.59 14.89 3.96
CA GLN A 183 15.92 13.49 3.69
C GLN A 183 16.12 12.83 5.06
N LYS A 184 15.73 11.56 5.22
CA LYS A 184 16.23 10.77 6.34
C LYS A 184 17.72 11.09 6.43
N PRO A 185 18.25 11.42 7.63
CA PRO A 185 19.69 11.48 7.76
C PRO A 185 20.22 10.14 7.24
N GLN A 186 20.83 10.12 6.07
CA GLN A 186 21.86 9.14 5.82
C GLN A 186 22.73 9.29 7.06
N GLN A 187 23.05 8.20 7.72
CA GLN A 187 24.15 8.22 8.68
C GLN A 187 25.35 8.68 7.87
N LEU A 188 25.53 10.00 7.82
CA LEU A 188 26.72 10.62 7.29
C LEU A 188 27.83 10.03 8.15
N SER A 189 28.81 9.42 7.51
CA SER A 189 30.01 8.99 8.23
C SER A 189 30.60 10.22 8.90
N GLN A 190 31.28 10.01 10.02
CA GLN A 190 31.87 11.12 10.79
C GLN A 190 32.77 12.01 9.89
N GLU A 191 33.42 11.41 8.87
CA GLU A 191 34.23 12.10 7.85
C GLU A 191 33.39 12.98 6.91
N GLU A 192 32.16 12.59 6.55
CA GLU A 192 31.27 13.40 5.73
C GLU A 192 30.70 14.58 6.53
N ILE A 193 30.48 14.41 7.85
CA ILE A 193 30.06 15.49 8.75
C ILE A 193 31.21 16.51 8.90
N GLU A 194 32.44 16.05 9.08
CA GLU A 194 33.61 16.92 9.21
C GLU A 194 33.90 17.71 7.92
N SER A 195 33.71 17.09 6.74
CA SER A 195 33.90 17.76 5.44
C SER A 195 32.84 18.85 5.16
N LEU A 196 31.69 18.82 5.81
CA LEU A 196 30.63 19.84 5.69
C LEU A 196 30.89 21.09 6.58
N PHE A 197 31.76 20.99 7.59
CA PHE A 197 32.01 22.04 8.56
C PHE A 197 33.45 22.59 8.51
N LEU A 198 34.33 22.07 7.68
CA LEU A 198 35.66 22.65 7.43
C LEU A 198 35.59 23.56 6.20
N PRO A 199 36.00 24.85 6.33
CA PRO A 199 36.00 25.83 5.25
C PRO A 199 37.03 25.52 4.18
#